data_d093d1420aed9c3cb6a72d1bf5da8058
#
_entry.id   d093d1420aed9c3cb6a72d1bf5da8058
#
_cell.length_a   1.000
_cell.length_b   1.000
_cell.length_c   1.000
_cell.angle_alpha   90.00
_cell.angle_beta   90.00
_cell.angle_gamma   90.00
#
_symmetry.space_group_name_H-M   'P 1'
#
loop_
_entity.id
_entity.type
_entity.pdbx_description
1 polymer ?
#
loop_
_entity_poly.entity_id
_entity_poly.type
_entity_poly.pdbx_seq_one_letter_code
_entity_poly.pdbx_strand_id
1 'polypeptide(L)'
;MITILPFLFTFYVGMKADHTRNKAGTIIWVGCVQSLLFLLIASVIHDQNFVTFAFICMVNICSDILSDYTAGLRMPIIQHNISEDRLYEAYSFTQFVSYLSNLGGQALGVWLLTTSHQNFSFVAIVNAGFFLLSSLILFKNRRELTHLSVSVEDKSISLLQQVKAIYADMDDIFRQRESQSLLKMILVILVMNTLGGAVGGIYHFYLLDHTIYHLSYAQALFLIECVSLGGAILGSLTPNDYFGKLSFSTLLSLNEILFVLLASANILEFSPLVGVACLAFVTYLMSKSMPKLDTLLLSNLSADVLARSNNLLSMIFSLTLPLGMSVFSFLALQDIRLCWWVFLVVSVIGIILSLEKRSFSGKKF
;
A
#
# COMPACT_ATOMS: atom_id res chain seq x y z
N MET A 1 -14.60 -2.48 10.06
CA MET A 1 -15.12 -3.82 9.71
C MET A 1 -15.25 -4.03 8.21
N ILE A 2 -15.78 -3.09 7.45
CA ILE A 2 -15.98 -3.19 5.99
C ILE A 2 -14.67 -3.40 5.22
N THR A 3 -13.59 -2.76 5.62
CA THR A 3 -12.26 -2.84 5.01
C THR A 3 -11.52 -4.16 5.25
N ILE A 4 -11.91 -4.95 6.24
CA ILE A 4 -11.23 -6.23 6.56
C ILE A 4 -11.76 -7.37 5.68
N LEU A 5 -13.02 -7.32 5.28
CA LEU A 5 -13.66 -8.38 4.51
C LEU A 5 -13.00 -8.64 3.14
N PRO A 6 -12.66 -7.61 2.32
CA PRO A 6 -11.95 -7.81 1.06
C PRO A 6 -10.65 -8.59 1.22
N PHE A 7 -9.87 -8.33 2.29
CA PHE A 7 -8.58 -9.00 2.50
C PHE A 7 -8.69 -10.53 2.63
N LEU A 8 -9.80 -11.05 3.14
CA LEU A 8 -10.00 -12.49 3.22
C LEU A 8 -10.11 -13.15 1.84
N PHE A 9 -10.53 -12.40 0.83
CA PHE A 9 -10.67 -12.87 -0.55
C PHE A 9 -9.44 -12.56 -1.42
N THR A 10 -8.55 -11.67 -0.99
CA THR A 10 -7.42 -11.18 -1.80
C THR A 10 -6.53 -12.33 -2.30
N PHE A 11 -6.22 -13.33 -1.48
CA PHE A 11 -5.44 -14.48 -1.90
C PHE A 11 -6.15 -15.33 -2.96
N TYR A 12 -7.45 -15.63 -2.75
CA TYR A 12 -8.25 -16.39 -3.72
C TYR A 12 -8.37 -15.66 -5.05
N VAL A 13 -8.54 -14.36 -4.99
CA VAL A 13 -8.60 -13.45 -6.15
C VAL A 13 -7.29 -13.45 -6.91
N GLY A 14 -6.15 -13.46 -6.20
CA GLY A 14 -4.82 -13.59 -6.81
C GLY A 14 -4.66 -14.89 -7.60
N MET A 15 -5.05 -16.02 -7.01
CA MET A 15 -5.05 -17.31 -7.73
C MET A 15 -5.90 -17.27 -9.00
N LYS A 16 -7.09 -16.66 -8.93
CA LYS A 16 -7.96 -16.52 -10.10
C LYS A 16 -7.35 -15.60 -11.16
N ALA A 17 -6.62 -14.56 -10.75
CA ALA A 17 -5.91 -13.66 -11.66
C ALA A 17 -4.79 -14.38 -12.42
N ASP A 18 -4.02 -15.24 -11.74
CA ASP A 18 -2.97 -16.05 -12.38
C ASP A 18 -3.53 -16.95 -13.48
N HIS A 19 -4.67 -17.61 -13.23
CA HIS A 19 -5.33 -18.51 -14.18
C HIS A 19 -6.08 -17.83 -15.33
N THR A 20 -6.21 -16.50 -15.29
CA THR A 20 -6.95 -15.75 -16.30
C THR A 20 -6.17 -15.63 -17.61
N ARG A 21 -6.72 -16.20 -18.70
CA ARG A 21 -6.07 -16.20 -20.02
C ARG A 21 -6.01 -14.83 -20.68
N ASN A 22 -7.12 -14.08 -20.67
CA ASN A 22 -7.21 -12.76 -21.29
C ASN A 22 -7.17 -11.67 -20.21
N LYS A 23 -5.99 -11.38 -19.69
CA LYS A 23 -5.83 -10.44 -18.58
C LYS A 23 -6.28 -9.01 -18.94
N ALA A 24 -5.85 -8.49 -20.09
CA ALA A 24 -6.21 -7.14 -20.55
C ALA A 24 -7.74 -7.00 -20.77
N GLY A 25 -8.37 -7.95 -21.46
CA GLY A 25 -9.81 -7.93 -21.67
C GLY A 25 -10.60 -8.02 -20.37
N THR A 26 -10.11 -8.80 -19.41
CA THR A 26 -10.74 -8.94 -18.08
C THR A 26 -10.64 -7.64 -17.27
N ILE A 27 -9.49 -6.94 -17.27
CA ILE A 27 -9.35 -5.64 -16.60
C ILE A 27 -10.37 -4.64 -17.15
N ILE A 28 -10.51 -4.55 -18.48
CA ILE A 28 -11.47 -3.65 -19.13
C ILE A 28 -12.90 -4.00 -18.70
N TRP A 29 -13.26 -5.29 -18.72
CA TRP A 29 -14.60 -5.75 -18.36
C TRP A 29 -14.92 -5.46 -16.88
N VAL A 30 -13.97 -5.71 -15.99
CA VAL A 30 -14.12 -5.41 -14.55
C VAL A 30 -14.35 -3.91 -14.32
N GLY A 31 -13.63 -3.02 -15.00
CA GLY A 31 -13.89 -1.59 -14.88
C GLY A 31 -15.29 -1.18 -15.36
N CYS A 32 -15.82 -1.82 -16.41
CA CYS A 32 -17.22 -1.62 -16.82
C CYS A 32 -18.20 -2.11 -15.74
N VAL A 33 -17.93 -3.25 -15.10
CA VAL A 33 -18.74 -3.77 -13.97
C VAL A 33 -18.70 -2.81 -12.79
N GLN A 34 -17.51 -2.29 -12.43
CA GLN A 34 -17.39 -1.31 -11.35
C GLN A 34 -18.17 -0.02 -11.67
N SER A 35 -18.12 0.46 -12.92
CA SER A 35 -18.95 1.59 -13.35
C SER A 35 -20.44 1.32 -13.13
N LEU A 36 -20.94 0.14 -13.50
CA LEU A 36 -22.35 -0.24 -13.27
C LEU A 36 -22.68 -0.32 -11.78
N LEU A 37 -21.79 -0.85 -10.95
CA LEU A 37 -21.98 -0.92 -9.50
C LEU A 37 -22.13 0.48 -8.89
N PHE A 38 -21.34 1.46 -9.30
CA PHE A 38 -21.47 2.85 -8.83
C PHE A 38 -22.70 3.55 -9.38
N LEU A 39 -23.18 3.22 -10.58
CA LEU A 39 -24.49 3.68 -11.07
C LEU A 39 -25.65 3.11 -10.25
N LEU A 40 -25.55 1.85 -9.82
CA LEU A 40 -26.53 1.25 -8.90
C LEU A 40 -26.52 1.97 -7.54
N ILE A 41 -25.35 2.29 -6.98
CA ILE A 41 -25.27 3.11 -5.77
C ILE A 41 -25.98 4.46 -6.01
N ALA A 42 -25.70 5.14 -7.13
CA ALA A 42 -26.30 6.42 -7.46
C ALA A 42 -27.83 6.38 -7.50
N SER A 43 -28.42 5.26 -7.89
CA SER A 43 -29.88 5.09 -7.99
C SER A 43 -30.58 4.90 -6.64
N VAL A 44 -29.86 4.34 -5.63
CA VAL A 44 -30.47 3.96 -4.35
C VAL A 44 -30.04 4.84 -3.16
N ILE A 45 -29.00 5.66 -3.32
CA ILE A 45 -28.38 6.39 -2.22
C ILE A 45 -29.30 7.47 -1.61
N HIS A 46 -30.40 7.81 -2.26
CA HIS A 46 -31.40 8.76 -1.74
C HIS A 46 -32.22 8.17 -0.59
N ASP A 47 -32.35 6.85 -0.54
CA ASP A 47 -33.13 6.18 0.48
C ASP A 47 -32.30 6.03 1.76
N GLN A 48 -32.58 6.86 2.75
CA GLN A 48 -31.85 6.90 4.03
C GLN A 48 -32.37 5.81 4.99
N ASN A 49 -32.11 4.54 4.66
CA ASN A 49 -32.49 3.43 5.51
C ASN A 49 -31.30 2.44 5.68
N PHE A 50 -31.38 1.58 6.70
CA PHE A 50 -30.34 0.61 7.01
C PHE A 50 -30.07 -0.37 5.87
N VAL A 51 -31.09 -0.77 5.11
CA VAL A 51 -30.97 -1.71 3.99
C VAL A 51 -30.15 -1.09 2.87
N THR A 52 -30.43 0.14 2.49
CA THR A 52 -29.64 0.91 1.50
C THR A 52 -28.19 1.09 1.96
N PHE A 53 -27.96 1.43 3.24
CA PHE A 53 -26.62 1.51 3.79
C PHE A 53 -25.87 0.18 3.68
N ALA A 54 -26.49 -0.92 4.11
CA ALA A 54 -25.90 -2.26 4.00
C ALA A 54 -25.62 -2.66 2.55
N PHE A 55 -26.50 -2.33 1.62
CA PHE A 55 -26.32 -2.54 0.19
C PHE A 55 -25.13 -1.77 -0.36
N ILE A 56 -25.00 -0.49 -0.04
CA ILE A 56 -23.84 0.35 -0.44
C ILE A 56 -22.54 -0.22 0.10
N CYS A 57 -22.51 -0.65 1.37
CA CYS A 57 -21.36 -1.30 1.97
C CYS A 57 -20.97 -2.58 1.21
N MET A 58 -21.94 -3.41 0.84
CA MET A 58 -21.70 -4.64 0.09
C MET A 58 -21.16 -4.35 -1.31
N VAL A 59 -21.69 -3.36 -2.01
CA VAL A 59 -21.20 -2.94 -3.33
C VAL A 59 -19.76 -2.42 -3.25
N ASN A 60 -19.42 -1.64 -2.23
CA ASN A 60 -18.04 -1.19 -2.01
C ASN A 60 -17.09 -2.37 -1.77
N ILE A 61 -17.46 -3.34 -0.91
CA ILE A 61 -16.67 -4.56 -0.69
C ILE A 61 -16.45 -5.31 -2.02
N CYS A 62 -17.50 -5.48 -2.83
CA CYS A 62 -17.36 -6.10 -4.14
C CYS A 62 -16.43 -5.32 -5.07
N SER A 63 -16.52 -3.97 -5.08
CA SER A 63 -15.63 -3.13 -5.86
C SER A 63 -14.17 -3.25 -5.42
N ASP A 64 -13.89 -3.32 -4.10
CA ASP A 64 -12.55 -3.50 -3.57
C ASP A 64 -11.95 -4.86 -3.99
N ILE A 65 -12.74 -5.95 -3.88
CA ILE A 65 -12.34 -7.28 -4.35
C ILE A 65 -12.02 -7.28 -5.86
N LEU A 66 -12.82 -6.59 -6.67
CA LEU A 66 -12.58 -6.42 -8.09
C LEU A 66 -11.32 -5.60 -8.38
N SER A 67 -11.03 -4.60 -7.55
CA SER A 67 -9.79 -3.80 -7.63
C SER A 67 -8.55 -4.65 -7.35
N ASP A 68 -8.59 -5.49 -6.31
CA ASP A 68 -7.52 -6.45 -6.01
C ASP A 68 -7.30 -7.44 -7.17
N TYR A 69 -8.40 -7.91 -7.78
CA TYR A 69 -8.34 -8.78 -8.95
C TYR A 69 -7.63 -8.11 -10.12
N THR A 70 -7.99 -6.87 -10.44
CA THR A 70 -7.33 -6.12 -11.52
C THR A 70 -5.89 -5.78 -11.20
N ALA A 71 -5.54 -5.56 -9.93
CA ALA A 71 -4.15 -5.37 -9.51
C ALA A 71 -3.32 -6.62 -9.80
N GLY A 72 -3.80 -7.82 -9.45
CA GLY A 72 -3.15 -9.09 -9.78
C GLY A 72 -3.01 -9.31 -11.29
N LEU A 73 -4.03 -8.98 -12.08
CA LEU A 73 -3.99 -9.11 -13.55
C LEU A 73 -2.97 -8.17 -14.21
N ARG A 74 -2.69 -7.01 -13.62
CA ARG A 74 -1.71 -6.04 -14.15
C ARG A 74 -0.27 -6.51 -14.02
N MET A 75 0.07 -7.28 -12.99
CA MET A 75 1.45 -7.70 -12.71
C MET A 75 2.12 -8.42 -13.89
N PRO A 76 1.55 -9.50 -14.48
CA PRO A 76 2.15 -10.17 -15.63
C PRO A 76 2.22 -9.31 -16.89
N ILE A 77 1.29 -8.35 -17.06
CA ILE A 77 1.33 -7.40 -18.18
C ILE A 77 2.53 -6.47 -18.02
N ILE A 78 2.77 -5.94 -16.82
CA ILE A 78 3.93 -5.09 -16.52
C ILE A 78 5.23 -5.88 -16.72
N GLN A 79 5.30 -7.10 -16.16
CA GLN A 79 6.48 -7.97 -16.29
C GLN A 79 6.86 -8.26 -17.74
N HIS A 80 5.87 -8.41 -18.62
CA HIS A 80 6.12 -8.72 -20.03
C HIS A 80 6.50 -7.50 -20.87
N ASN A 81 5.94 -6.32 -20.56
CA ASN A 81 6.08 -5.13 -21.40
C ASN A 81 7.18 -4.17 -20.94
N ILE A 82 7.72 -4.34 -19.72
CA ILE A 82 8.76 -3.46 -19.18
C ILE A 82 10.03 -4.29 -18.94
N SER A 83 11.17 -3.77 -19.41
CA SER A 83 12.47 -4.38 -19.19
C SER A 83 12.86 -4.36 -17.71
N GLU A 84 13.59 -5.37 -17.25
CA GLU A 84 13.95 -5.54 -15.83
C GLU A 84 14.67 -4.32 -15.25
N ASP A 85 15.54 -3.68 -16.03
CA ASP A 85 16.27 -2.48 -15.65
C ASP A 85 15.38 -1.26 -15.38
N ARG A 86 14.16 -1.21 -15.95
CA ARG A 86 13.19 -0.13 -15.81
C ARG A 86 12.02 -0.44 -14.87
N LEU A 87 11.90 -1.64 -14.35
CA LEU A 87 10.79 -2.03 -13.48
C LEU A 87 10.69 -1.13 -12.24
N TYR A 88 11.83 -0.81 -11.61
CA TYR A 88 11.84 0.05 -10.43
C TYR A 88 11.33 1.47 -10.73
N GLU A 89 11.74 2.06 -11.85
CA GLU A 89 11.23 3.36 -12.29
C GLU A 89 9.73 3.32 -12.58
N ALA A 90 9.26 2.28 -13.28
CA ALA A 90 7.86 2.11 -13.61
C ALA A 90 6.98 1.97 -12.36
N TYR A 91 7.41 1.18 -11.38
CA TYR A 91 6.69 1.04 -10.11
C TYR A 91 6.74 2.31 -9.26
N SER A 92 7.87 2.99 -9.21
CA SER A 92 8.00 4.28 -8.55
C SER A 92 7.08 5.33 -9.16
N PHE A 93 6.98 5.37 -10.50
CA PHE A 93 6.04 6.25 -11.19
C PHE A 93 4.57 5.87 -10.92
N THR A 94 4.26 4.57 -10.89
CA THR A 94 2.92 4.10 -10.53
C THR A 94 2.56 4.53 -9.11
N GLN A 95 3.49 4.45 -8.18
CA GLN A 95 3.30 4.89 -6.81
C GLN A 95 3.08 6.40 -6.71
N PHE A 96 3.87 7.19 -7.45
CA PHE A 96 3.65 8.63 -7.57
C PHE A 96 2.25 8.97 -8.08
N VAL A 97 1.80 8.33 -9.17
CA VAL A 97 0.46 8.53 -9.72
C VAL A 97 -0.61 8.14 -8.70
N SER A 98 -0.39 7.08 -7.92
CA SER A 98 -1.30 6.66 -6.86
C SER A 98 -1.43 7.71 -5.76
N TYR A 99 -0.33 8.27 -5.27
CA TYR A 99 -0.38 9.37 -4.28
C TYR A 99 -1.07 10.61 -4.82
N LEU A 100 -0.76 11.00 -6.06
CA LEU A 100 -1.39 12.16 -6.69
C LEU A 100 -2.89 11.94 -6.93
N SER A 101 -3.27 10.72 -7.34
CA SER A 101 -4.67 10.34 -7.53
C SER A 101 -5.46 10.31 -6.22
N ASN A 102 -4.84 9.82 -5.14
CA ASN A 102 -5.45 9.86 -3.81
C ASN A 102 -5.72 11.29 -3.35
N LEU A 103 -4.71 12.15 -3.41
CA LEU A 103 -4.85 13.55 -3.02
C LEU A 103 -5.87 14.29 -3.91
N GLY A 104 -5.73 14.15 -5.23
CA GLY A 104 -6.62 14.75 -6.20
C GLY A 104 -8.06 14.23 -6.10
N GLY A 105 -8.22 12.93 -5.88
CA GLY A 105 -9.52 12.28 -5.69
C GLY A 105 -10.24 12.76 -4.43
N GLN A 106 -9.53 12.89 -3.31
CA GLN A 106 -10.09 13.46 -2.07
C GLN A 106 -10.52 14.91 -2.26
N ALA A 107 -9.65 15.75 -2.82
CA ALA A 107 -9.95 17.15 -3.10
C ALA A 107 -11.14 17.30 -4.06
N LEU A 108 -11.16 16.51 -5.13
CA LEU A 108 -12.26 16.49 -6.09
C LEU A 108 -13.57 16.01 -5.45
N GLY A 109 -13.52 14.96 -4.61
CA GLY A 109 -14.68 14.44 -3.89
C GLY A 109 -15.30 15.48 -2.98
N VAL A 110 -14.49 16.18 -2.17
CA VAL A 110 -14.95 17.27 -1.30
C VAL A 110 -15.53 18.42 -2.13
N TRP A 111 -14.86 18.82 -3.20
CA TRP A 111 -15.33 19.89 -4.08
C TRP A 111 -16.68 19.54 -4.73
N LEU A 112 -16.82 18.32 -5.26
CA LEU A 112 -18.08 17.85 -5.85
C LEU A 112 -19.22 17.83 -4.83
N LEU A 113 -18.98 17.32 -3.61
CA LEU A 113 -20.00 17.31 -2.55
C LEU A 113 -20.41 18.71 -2.13
N THR A 114 -19.45 19.63 -2.01
CA THR A 114 -19.73 21.02 -1.62
C THR A 114 -20.51 21.75 -2.69
N THR A 115 -20.10 21.62 -3.96
CA THR A 115 -20.75 22.33 -5.08
C THR A 115 -22.10 21.74 -5.48
N SER A 116 -22.31 20.44 -5.27
CA SER A 116 -23.57 19.75 -5.54
C SER A 116 -24.57 19.77 -4.37
N HIS A 117 -24.33 20.57 -3.33
CA HIS A 117 -25.18 20.63 -2.13
C HIS A 117 -25.36 19.23 -1.49
N GLN A 118 -24.27 18.49 -1.32
CA GLN A 118 -24.23 17.13 -0.72
C GLN A 118 -24.98 16.07 -1.54
N ASN A 119 -25.05 16.23 -2.85
CA ASN A 119 -25.65 15.24 -3.73
C ASN A 119 -24.71 14.03 -3.94
N PHE A 120 -24.81 13.05 -3.06
CA PHE A 120 -24.01 11.82 -3.11
C PHE A 120 -24.25 11.00 -4.39
N SER A 121 -25.48 11.05 -4.95
CA SER A 121 -25.79 10.38 -6.22
C SER A 121 -24.95 10.94 -7.37
N PHE A 122 -24.82 12.26 -7.43
CA PHE A 122 -23.97 12.92 -8.42
C PHE A 122 -22.50 12.49 -8.30
N VAL A 123 -21.98 12.42 -7.08
CA VAL A 123 -20.59 11.93 -6.85
C VAL A 123 -20.42 10.48 -7.28
N ALA A 124 -21.40 9.62 -7.01
CA ALA A 124 -21.37 8.22 -7.46
C ALA A 124 -21.41 8.10 -8.99
N ILE A 125 -22.18 8.94 -9.70
CA ILE A 125 -22.21 9.01 -11.17
C ILE A 125 -20.84 9.44 -11.73
N VAL A 126 -20.21 10.45 -11.13
CA VAL A 126 -18.88 10.91 -11.53
C VAL A 126 -17.84 9.78 -11.35
N ASN A 127 -17.91 9.08 -10.23
CA ASN A 127 -17.02 7.94 -9.96
C ASN A 127 -17.24 6.80 -10.99
N ALA A 128 -18.49 6.47 -11.30
CA ALA A 128 -18.84 5.54 -12.38
C ALA A 128 -18.23 5.97 -13.73
N GLY A 129 -18.29 7.27 -14.02
CA GLY A 129 -17.68 7.86 -15.21
C GLY A 129 -16.17 7.67 -15.28
N PHE A 130 -15.45 7.80 -14.16
CA PHE A 130 -14.01 7.54 -14.12
C PHE A 130 -13.67 6.06 -14.37
N PHE A 131 -14.41 5.11 -13.82
CA PHE A 131 -14.23 3.69 -14.13
C PHE A 131 -14.47 3.40 -15.62
N LEU A 132 -15.53 3.96 -16.20
CA LEU A 132 -15.83 3.80 -17.61
C LEU A 132 -14.75 4.41 -18.51
N LEU A 133 -14.31 5.64 -18.19
CA LEU A 133 -13.25 6.32 -18.91
C LEU A 133 -11.93 5.53 -18.88
N SER A 134 -11.56 5.02 -17.72
CA SER A 134 -10.40 4.13 -17.56
C SER A 134 -10.52 2.90 -18.43
N SER A 135 -11.68 2.24 -18.44
CA SER A 135 -11.94 1.06 -19.28
C SER A 135 -11.88 1.38 -20.76
N LEU A 136 -12.37 2.54 -21.19
CA LEU A 136 -12.29 2.98 -22.59
C LEU A 136 -10.86 3.26 -23.04
N ILE A 137 -10.06 3.90 -22.19
CA ILE A 137 -8.62 4.15 -22.46
C ILE A 137 -7.88 2.81 -22.61
N LEU A 138 -8.11 1.86 -21.71
CA LEU A 138 -7.52 0.52 -21.78
C LEU A 138 -7.99 -0.24 -23.02
N PHE A 139 -9.25 -0.14 -23.38
CA PHE A 139 -9.80 -0.75 -24.59
C PHE A 139 -9.17 -0.22 -25.86
N LYS A 140 -8.95 1.09 -25.94
CA LYS A 140 -8.27 1.73 -27.09
C LYS A 140 -6.84 1.21 -27.26
N ASN A 141 -6.12 1.00 -26.13
CA ASN A 141 -4.72 0.57 -26.12
C ASN A 141 -4.55 -0.95 -25.88
N ARG A 142 -5.62 -1.74 -25.99
CA ARG A 142 -5.62 -3.19 -25.63
C ARG A 142 -4.60 -4.03 -26.38
N ARG A 143 -4.19 -3.60 -27.57
CA ARG A 143 -3.20 -4.30 -28.39
C ARG A 143 -1.79 -4.21 -27.83
N GLU A 144 -1.51 -3.19 -27.04
CA GLU A 144 -0.21 -2.96 -26.39
C GLU A 144 -0.12 -3.68 -25.04
N LEU A 145 -1.27 -4.12 -24.47
CA LEU A 145 -1.33 -4.82 -23.19
C LEU A 145 -1.11 -6.32 -23.36
N THR A 146 0.06 -6.67 -23.93
CA THR A 146 0.43 -8.07 -24.16
C THR A 146 0.93 -8.75 -22.88
N HIS A 147 0.79 -10.05 -22.80
CA HIS A 147 1.30 -10.89 -21.71
C HIS A 147 1.53 -12.31 -22.21
N LEU A 148 2.43 -13.03 -21.55
CA LEU A 148 2.62 -14.45 -21.84
C LEU A 148 1.41 -15.21 -21.31
N SER A 149 0.76 -15.98 -22.21
CA SER A 149 -0.27 -16.92 -21.81
C SER A 149 0.39 -18.13 -21.16
N VAL A 150 0.32 -18.20 -19.84
CA VAL A 150 0.79 -19.39 -19.11
C VAL A 150 -0.30 -20.45 -19.16
N SER A 151 0.01 -21.63 -19.69
CA SER A 151 -0.84 -22.81 -19.53
C SER A 151 -0.65 -23.32 -18.10
N VAL A 152 -1.54 -22.90 -17.22
CA VAL A 152 -1.54 -23.41 -15.86
C VAL A 152 -2.06 -24.84 -15.90
N GLU A 153 -1.21 -25.83 -15.66
CA GLU A 153 -1.64 -27.17 -15.35
C GLU A 153 -2.44 -27.14 -14.05
N ASP A 154 -3.70 -27.51 -14.13
CA ASP A 154 -4.60 -27.68 -12.99
C ASP A 154 -4.13 -28.87 -12.12
N LYS A 155 -3.03 -28.70 -11.40
CA LYS A 155 -2.68 -29.62 -10.33
C LYS A 155 -3.57 -29.28 -9.15
N SER A 156 -4.45 -30.19 -8.79
CA SER A 156 -5.33 -30.15 -7.60
C SER A 156 -4.51 -30.21 -6.30
N ILE A 157 -3.68 -29.18 -6.10
CA ILE A 157 -2.85 -29.01 -4.90
C ILE A 157 -3.69 -28.24 -3.87
N SER A 158 -3.68 -28.69 -2.62
CA SER A 158 -4.41 -28.00 -1.55
C SER A 158 -3.92 -26.55 -1.39
N LEU A 159 -4.80 -25.62 -0.97
CA LEU A 159 -4.46 -24.22 -0.73
C LEU A 159 -3.22 -24.08 0.16
N LEU A 160 -3.13 -24.89 1.21
CA LEU A 160 -2.02 -24.85 2.17
C LEU A 160 -0.69 -25.27 1.53
N GLN A 161 -0.71 -26.22 0.60
CA GLN A 161 0.47 -26.62 -0.17
C GLN A 161 0.89 -25.53 -1.15
N GLN A 162 -0.05 -24.84 -1.77
CA GLN A 162 0.23 -23.70 -2.65
C GLN A 162 0.88 -22.55 -1.88
N VAL A 163 0.33 -22.14 -0.73
CA VAL A 163 0.93 -21.11 0.14
C VAL A 163 2.33 -21.51 0.58
N LYS A 164 2.54 -22.77 0.95
CA LYS A 164 3.86 -23.27 1.36
C LYS A 164 4.88 -23.23 0.21
N ALA A 165 4.47 -23.59 -1.01
CA ALA A 165 5.34 -23.53 -2.19
C ALA A 165 5.72 -22.07 -2.51
N ILE A 166 4.73 -21.16 -2.56
CA ILE A 166 4.97 -19.73 -2.75
C ILE A 166 5.94 -19.17 -1.71
N TYR A 167 5.72 -19.54 -0.43
CA TYR A 167 6.61 -19.12 0.65
C TYR A 167 8.05 -19.59 0.41
N ALA A 168 8.23 -20.84 0.01
CA ALA A 168 9.56 -21.40 -0.26
C ALA A 168 10.27 -20.68 -1.43
N ASP A 169 9.56 -20.48 -2.54
CA ASP A 169 10.10 -19.78 -3.72
C ASP A 169 10.50 -18.33 -3.38
N MET A 170 9.66 -17.64 -2.62
CA MET A 170 9.96 -16.27 -2.15
C MET A 170 11.11 -16.25 -1.15
N ASP A 171 11.19 -17.19 -0.20
CA ASP A 171 12.29 -17.25 0.78
C ASP A 171 13.63 -17.46 0.08
N ASP A 172 13.69 -18.28 -0.95
CA ASP A 172 14.89 -18.49 -1.78
C ASP A 172 15.32 -17.19 -2.49
N ILE A 173 14.38 -16.44 -3.06
CA ILE A 173 14.65 -15.14 -3.69
C ILE A 173 15.25 -14.15 -2.68
N PHE A 174 14.62 -14.01 -1.51
CA PHE A 174 15.07 -13.07 -0.48
C PHE A 174 16.45 -13.47 0.09
N ARG A 175 16.71 -14.76 0.28
CA ARG A 175 18.04 -15.25 0.70
C ARG A 175 19.12 -14.96 -0.32
N GLN A 176 18.83 -15.11 -1.61
CA GLN A 176 19.81 -14.90 -2.69
C GLN A 176 20.05 -13.40 -2.97
N ARG A 177 19.02 -12.58 -2.94
CA ARG A 177 19.08 -11.16 -3.33
C ARG A 177 19.34 -10.21 -2.18
N GLU A 178 18.75 -10.48 -1.01
CA GLU A 178 18.80 -9.62 0.16
C GLU A 178 19.57 -10.24 1.34
N SER A 179 20.10 -11.46 1.19
CA SER A 179 20.81 -12.22 2.23
C SER A 179 20.01 -12.42 3.54
N GLN A 180 18.68 -12.35 3.45
CA GLN A 180 17.75 -12.47 4.59
C GLN A 180 16.63 -13.46 4.28
N SER A 181 16.04 -14.07 5.31
CA SER A 181 14.87 -14.93 5.14
C SER A 181 13.61 -14.10 4.89
N LEU A 182 12.68 -14.64 4.10
CA LEU A 182 11.38 -14.01 3.84
C LEU A 182 10.63 -13.68 5.14
N LEU A 183 10.59 -14.59 6.12
CA LEU A 183 9.90 -14.37 7.40
C LEU A 183 10.44 -13.13 8.10
N LYS A 184 11.76 -12.98 8.13
CA LYS A 184 12.40 -11.83 8.77
C LYS A 184 12.03 -10.52 8.05
N MET A 185 12.04 -10.52 6.72
CA MET A 185 11.64 -9.36 5.92
C MET A 185 10.17 -9.01 6.12
N ILE A 186 9.29 -10.01 6.13
CA ILE A 186 7.86 -9.80 6.45
C ILE A 186 7.71 -9.16 7.83
N LEU A 187 8.38 -9.67 8.86
CA LEU A 187 8.28 -9.10 10.21
C LEU A 187 8.74 -7.64 10.28
N VAL A 188 9.83 -7.28 9.59
CA VAL A 188 10.28 -5.87 9.52
C VAL A 188 9.26 -5.00 8.81
N ILE A 189 8.69 -5.44 7.69
CA ILE A 189 7.66 -4.70 6.97
C ILE A 189 6.38 -4.54 7.83
N LEU A 190 6.00 -5.59 8.58
CA LEU A 190 4.85 -5.52 9.48
C LEU A 190 5.07 -4.47 10.57
N VAL A 191 6.25 -4.44 11.19
CA VAL A 191 6.62 -3.41 12.18
C VAL A 191 6.58 -2.03 11.53
N MET A 192 7.22 -1.85 10.38
CA MET A 192 7.26 -0.58 9.65
C MET A 192 5.85 -0.08 9.29
N ASN A 193 4.99 -0.93 8.77
CA ASN A 193 3.61 -0.56 8.43
C ASN A 193 2.77 -0.25 9.67
N THR A 194 2.95 -1.01 10.76
CA THR A 194 2.28 -0.74 12.05
C THR A 194 2.66 0.65 12.56
N LEU A 195 3.95 0.98 12.56
CA LEU A 195 4.45 2.29 12.99
C LEU A 195 4.01 3.41 12.03
N GLY A 196 4.05 3.16 10.72
CA GLY A 196 3.56 4.10 9.71
C GLY A 196 2.09 4.45 9.89
N GLY A 197 1.24 3.45 10.14
CA GLY A 197 -0.18 3.66 10.48
C GLY A 197 -0.39 4.37 11.82
N ALA A 198 0.47 4.08 12.80
CA ALA A 198 0.40 4.67 14.13
C ALA A 198 0.64 6.19 14.15
N VAL A 199 1.57 6.68 13.32
CA VAL A 199 1.98 8.11 13.31
C VAL A 199 0.78 9.04 13.14
N GLY A 200 -0.10 8.78 12.19
CA GLY A 200 -1.31 9.57 11.98
C GLY A 200 -2.20 9.60 13.23
N GLY A 201 -2.47 8.43 13.79
CA GLY A 201 -3.28 8.29 15.01
C GLY A 201 -2.66 9.04 16.20
N ILE A 202 -1.36 8.91 16.43
CA ILE A 202 -0.66 9.56 17.55
C ILE A 202 -0.71 11.08 17.42
N TYR A 203 -0.42 11.64 16.23
CA TYR A 203 -0.42 13.08 16.03
C TYR A 203 -1.81 13.71 16.19
N HIS A 204 -2.90 12.99 15.91
CA HIS A 204 -4.25 13.46 16.22
C HIS A 204 -4.43 13.76 17.70
N PHE A 205 -3.91 12.91 18.60
CA PHE A 205 -3.99 13.13 20.05
C PHE A 205 -2.91 14.08 20.56
N TYR A 206 -1.68 13.97 20.04
CA TYR A 206 -0.57 14.83 20.43
C TYR A 206 -0.88 16.31 20.22
N LEU A 207 -1.52 16.67 19.12
CA LEU A 207 -1.86 18.05 18.78
C LEU A 207 -3.04 18.62 19.58
N LEU A 208 -3.74 17.82 20.38
CA LEU A 208 -4.76 18.37 21.31
C LEU A 208 -4.11 19.14 22.45
N ASP A 209 -2.94 18.68 22.91
CA ASP A 209 -2.24 19.27 24.05
C ASP A 209 -0.97 20.07 23.64
N HIS A 210 -0.49 19.88 22.41
CA HIS A 210 0.75 20.50 21.91
C HIS A 210 0.48 21.30 20.64
N THR A 211 1.01 22.51 20.59
CA THR A 211 0.90 23.39 19.41
C THR A 211 2.17 23.37 18.58
N ILE A 212 2.03 23.41 17.26
CA ILE A 212 3.14 23.65 16.33
C ILE A 212 3.11 25.13 15.93
N TYR A 213 4.02 25.94 16.44
CA TYR A 213 4.19 27.35 16.03
C TYR A 213 2.91 28.17 15.93
N HIS A 214 2.07 28.20 16.95
CA HIS A 214 0.81 28.96 16.94
C HIS A 214 -0.20 28.55 15.86
N LEU A 215 0.03 27.43 15.16
CA LEU A 215 -0.96 26.86 14.24
C LEU A 215 -2.16 26.33 15.01
N SER A 216 -3.35 26.51 14.47
CA SER A 216 -4.52 25.82 14.99
C SER A 216 -4.38 24.30 14.79
N TYR A 217 -5.14 23.51 15.54
CA TYR A 217 -5.15 22.05 15.41
C TYR A 217 -5.34 21.59 13.96
N ALA A 218 -6.32 22.17 13.24
CA ALA A 218 -6.59 21.83 11.84
C ALA A 218 -5.41 22.20 10.91
N GLN A 219 -4.77 23.34 11.14
CA GLN A 219 -3.61 23.76 10.36
C GLN A 219 -2.37 22.88 10.62
N ALA A 220 -2.17 22.46 11.86
CA ALA A 220 -1.08 21.56 12.23
C ALA A 220 -1.27 20.16 11.62
N LEU A 221 -2.48 19.60 11.67
CA LEU A 221 -2.80 18.34 10.98
C LEU A 221 -2.60 18.45 9.47
N PHE A 222 -3.09 19.53 8.87
CA PHE A 222 -2.90 19.76 7.43
C PHE A 222 -1.41 19.86 7.05
N LEU A 223 -0.59 20.51 7.88
CA LEU A 223 0.86 20.57 7.69
C LEU A 223 1.48 19.17 7.71
N ILE A 224 1.11 18.33 8.68
CA ILE A 224 1.62 16.95 8.80
C ILE A 224 1.23 16.12 7.57
N GLU A 225 -0.02 16.22 7.12
CA GLU A 225 -0.50 15.56 5.89
C GLU A 225 0.27 16.03 4.65
N CYS A 226 0.44 17.35 4.48
CA CYS A 226 1.18 17.91 3.35
C CYS A 226 2.65 17.47 3.35
N VAL A 227 3.29 17.42 4.51
CA VAL A 227 4.67 16.98 4.64
C VAL A 227 4.82 15.50 4.36
N SER A 228 3.90 14.68 4.87
CA SER A 228 3.88 13.23 4.63
C SER A 228 3.70 12.91 3.15
N LEU A 229 2.69 13.51 2.51
CA LEU A 229 2.44 13.34 1.08
C LEU A 229 3.56 13.91 0.23
N GLY A 230 4.10 15.07 0.60
CA GLY A 230 5.25 15.68 -0.07
C GLY A 230 6.48 14.79 -0.04
N GLY A 231 6.80 14.19 1.11
CA GLY A 231 7.86 13.22 1.26
C GLY A 231 7.64 11.99 0.37
N ALA A 232 6.43 11.42 0.40
CA ALA A 232 6.08 10.25 -0.41
C ALA A 232 6.14 10.54 -1.92
N ILE A 233 5.64 11.69 -2.37
CA ILE A 233 5.71 12.12 -3.77
C ILE A 233 7.17 12.30 -4.21
N LEU A 234 7.97 13.02 -3.43
CA LEU A 234 9.39 13.24 -3.75
C LEU A 234 10.16 11.92 -3.80
N GLY A 235 9.91 11.01 -2.86
CA GLY A 235 10.56 9.71 -2.83
C GLY A 235 10.21 8.87 -4.07
N SER A 236 8.97 8.85 -4.50
CA SER A 236 8.53 8.10 -5.69
C SER A 236 8.99 8.74 -7.01
N LEU A 237 9.18 10.07 -7.07
CA LEU A 237 9.70 10.77 -8.25
C LEU A 237 11.22 10.68 -8.41
N THR A 238 11.95 10.26 -7.37
CA THR A 238 13.42 10.18 -7.38
C THR A 238 13.93 8.74 -7.22
N PRO A 239 13.52 7.76 -8.09
CA PRO A 239 13.89 6.37 -7.92
C PRO A 239 15.40 6.13 -8.02
N ASN A 240 16.11 6.92 -8.81
CA ASN A 240 17.53 6.74 -9.14
C ASN A 240 18.51 7.56 -8.29
N ASP A 241 18.04 8.18 -7.21
CA ASP A 241 18.90 8.90 -6.27
C ASP A 241 19.79 7.97 -5.44
N TYR A 242 20.52 8.54 -4.48
CA TYR A 242 21.40 7.77 -3.59
C TYR A 242 20.63 6.68 -2.82
N PHE A 243 19.46 7.01 -2.26
CA PHE A 243 18.63 6.08 -1.49
C PHE A 243 17.98 5.02 -2.38
N GLY A 244 17.57 5.40 -3.58
CA GLY A 244 17.03 4.47 -4.57
C GLY A 244 18.01 3.37 -5.01
N LYS A 245 19.32 3.58 -4.87
CA LYS A 245 20.36 2.59 -5.18
C LYS A 245 20.63 1.60 -4.04
N LEU A 246 20.18 1.89 -2.81
CA LEU A 246 20.37 1.00 -1.67
C LEU A 246 19.56 -0.29 -1.82
N SER A 247 19.99 -1.36 -1.14
CA SER A 247 19.20 -2.61 -1.10
C SER A 247 17.87 -2.40 -0.36
N PHE A 248 16.92 -3.29 -0.63
CA PHE A 248 15.60 -3.23 0.02
C PHE A 248 15.72 -3.33 1.55
N SER A 249 16.53 -4.27 2.04
CA SER A 249 16.79 -4.45 3.47
C SER A 249 17.41 -3.21 4.13
N THR A 250 18.33 -2.53 3.44
CA THR A 250 18.94 -1.29 3.92
C THR A 250 17.91 -0.16 4.04
N LEU A 251 17.01 -0.03 3.06
CA LEU A 251 15.93 0.96 3.12
C LEU A 251 14.99 0.72 4.31
N LEU A 252 14.63 -0.55 4.57
CA LEU A 252 13.82 -0.88 5.74
C LEU A 252 14.54 -0.51 7.05
N SER A 253 15.82 -0.84 7.18
CA SER A 253 16.61 -0.48 8.37
C SER A 253 16.69 1.03 8.59
N LEU A 254 16.87 1.81 7.52
CA LEU A 254 16.88 3.28 7.59
C LEU A 254 15.51 3.83 8.02
N ASN A 255 14.41 3.26 7.55
CA ASN A 255 13.07 3.66 8.00
C ASN A 255 12.90 3.43 9.52
N GLU A 256 13.34 2.27 10.03
CA GLU A 256 13.25 1.98 11.46
C GLU A 256 14.12 2.94 12.30
N ILE A 257 15.31 3.29 11.83
CA ILE A 257 16.16 4.31 12.47
C ILE A 257 15.45 5.67 12.51
N LEU A 258 14.79 6.06 11.42
CA LEU A 258 14.04 7.32 11.39
C LEU A 258 12.83 7.30 12.34
N PHE A 259 12.15 6.16 12.50
CA PHE A 259 11.09 6.00 13.50
C PHE A 259 11.63 6.14 14.92
N VAL A 260 12.82 5.60 15.22
CA VAL A 260 13.50 5.83 16.52
C VAL A 260 13.79 7.31 16.72
N LEU A 261 14.31 8.01 15.70
CA LEU A 261 14.57 9.45 15.79
C LEU A 261 13.28 10.25 15.98
N LEU A 262 12.21 9.89 15.25
CA LEU A 262 10.90 10.50 15.39
C LEU A 262 10.34 10.36 16.82
N ALA A 263 10.36 9.14 17.35
CA ALA A 263 9.92 8.89 18.73
C ALA A 263 10.76 9.64 19.75
N SER A 264 12.10 9.61 19.60
CA SER A 264 13.01 10.29 20.49
C SER A 264 12.81 11.82 20.48
N ALA A 265 12.55 12.40 19.30
CA ALA A 265 12.28 13.83 19.17
C ALA A 265 11.01 14.25 19.94
N ASN A 266 9.96 13.41 19.90
CA ASN A 266 8.71 13.69 20.61
C ASN A 266 8.80 13.39 22.12
N ILE A 267 9.55 12.37 22.55
CA ILE A 267 9.77 12.05 23.97
C ILE A 267 10.58 13.14 24.66
N LEU A 268 11.62 13.64 23.98
CA LEU A 268 12.52 14.66 24.52
C LEU A 268 11.96 16.08 24.34
N GLU A 269 10.76 16.21 23.78
CA GLU A 269 10.08 17.50 23.53
C GLU A 269 10.98 18.48 22.76
N PHE A 270 11.78 17.96 21.80
CA PHE A 270 12.51 18.83 20.87
C PHE A 270 11.55 19.68 20.05
N SER A 271 12.11 20.66 19.34
CA SER A 271 11.28 21.48 18.43
C SER A 271 10.36 20.58 17.58
N PRO A 272 9.05 20.84 17.52
CA PRO A 272 8.10 20.08 16.70
C PRO A 272 8.52 19.92 15.24
N LEU A 273 9.33 20.85 14.72
CA LEU A 273 9.90 20.75 13.36
C LEU A 273 10.82 19.54 13.18
N VAL A 274 11.49 19.08 14.23
CA VAL A 274 12.35 17.88 14.15
C VAL A 274 11.49 16.67 13.89
N GLY A 275 10.37 16.51 14.60
CA GLY A 275 9.40 15.45 14.37
C GLY A 275 8.82 15.49 12.95
N VAL A 276 8.43 16.68 12.49
CA VAL A 276 7.88 16.87 11.13
C VAL A 276 8.95 16.58 10.06
N ALA A 277 10.20 16.99 10.26
CA ALA A 277 11.29 16.66 9.33
C ALA A 277 11.60 15.16 9.29
N CYS A 278 11.61 14.48 10.45
CA CYS A 278 11.74 13.03 10.51
C CYS A 278 10.60 12.34 9.75
N LEU A 279 9.37 12.82 9.91
CA LEU A 279 8.20 12.27 9.21
C LEU A 279 8.31 12.44 7.68
N ALA A 280 8.77 13.61 7.20
CA ALA A 280 9.01 13.82 5.76
C ALA A 280 10.00 12.79 5.21
N PHE A 281 11.07 12.52 5.97
CA PHE A 281 12.10 11.56 5.54
C PHE A 281 11.63 10.11 5.63
N VAL A 282 10.85 9.76 6.65
CA VAL A 282 10.19 8.44 6.76
C VAL A 282 9.34 8.18 5.52
N THR A 283 8.41 9.08 5.20
CA THR A 283 7.50 8.89 4.05
C THR A 283 8.24 8.89 2.72
N TYR A 284 9.31 9.69 2.59
CA TYR A 284 10.21 9.67 1.44
C TYR A 284 10.89 8.31 1.24
N LEU A 285 11.44 7.69 2.29
CA LEU A 285 12.06 6.37 2.18
C LEU A 285 11.04 5.24 2.05
N MET A 286 9.89 5.31 2.73
CA MET A 286 8.82 4.33 2.60
C MET A 286 8.30 4.23 1.17
N SER A 287 8.15 5.36 0.47
CA SER A 287 7.68 5.38 -0.93
C SER A 287 8.67 4.76 -1.92
N LYS A 288 9.94 4.57 -1.53
CA LYS A 288 10.95 3.84 -2.32
C LYS A 288 10.95 2.34 -2.01
N SER A 289 10.52 1.95 -0.82
CA SER A 289 10.61 0.56 -0.35
C SER A 289 9.64 -0.35 -1.11
N MET A 290 8.37 0.06 -1.26
CA MET A 290 7.36 -0.78 -1.92
C MET A 290 7.66 -1.04 -3.41
N PRO A 291 8.01 -0.05 -4.25
CA PRO A 291 8.41 -0.30 -5.63
C PRO A 291 9.62 -1.23 -5.75
N LYS A 292 10.54 -1.21 -4.77
CA LYS A 292 11.66 -2.16 -4.75
C LYS A 292 11.21 -3.58 -4.45
N LEU A 293 10.30 -3.77 -3.52
CA LEU A 293 9.71 -5.07 -3.24
C LEU A 293 9.01 -5.63 -4.49
N ASP A 294 8.16 -4.81 -5.12
CA ASP A 294 7.47 -5.19 -6.36
C ASP A 294 8.45 -5.57 -7.46
N THR A 295 9.51 -4.78 -7.65
CA THR A 295 10.57 -5.07 -8.62
C THR A 295 11.28 -6.39 -8.30
N LEU A 296 11.61 -6.63 -7.03
CA LEU A 296 12.25 -7.88 -6.60
C LEU A 296 11.38 -9.10 -6.92
N LEU A 297 10.07 -9.00 -6.69
CA LEU A 297 9.13 -10.07 -7.00
C LEU A 297 8.98 -10.27 -8.51
N LEU A 298 8.78 -9.19 -9.27
CA LEU A 298 8.59 -9.28 -10.72
C LEU A 298 9.82 -9.78 -11.46
N SER A 299 11.01 -9.43 -11.01
CA SER A 299 12.26 -9.88 -11.67
C SER A 299 12.61 -11.33 -11.39
N ASN A 300 12.02 -11.95 -10.37
CA ASN A 300 12.47 -13.27 -9.92
C ASN A 300 11.35 -14.32 -9.84
N LEU A 301 10.07 -13.93 -9.82
CA LEU A 301 8.94 -14.86 -9.83
C LEU A 301 8.43 -15.09 -11.25
N SER A 302 7.99 -16.31 -11.51
CA SER A 302 7.32 -16.65 -12.77
C SER A 302 5.90 -16.05 -12.82
N ALA A 303 5.43 -15.75 -14.03
CA ALA A 303 4.15 -15.09 -14.26
C ALA A 303 2.92 -15.87 -13.76
N ASP A 304 3.06 -17.18 -13.56
CA ASP A 304 2.00 -18.10 -13.10
C ASP A 304 1.75 -18.06 -11.59
N VAL A 305 2.71 -17.55 -10.81
CA VAL A 305 2.58 -17.42 -9.35
C VAL A 305 2.60 -15.97 -8.86
N LEU A 306 2.86 -15.02 -9.76
CA LEU A 306 3.15 -13.65 -9.43
C LEU A 306 1.96 -12.93 -8.75
N ALA A 307 0.75 -13.05 -9.30
CA ALA A 307 -0.42 -12.36 -8.77
C ALA A 307 -0.81 -12.88 -7.37
N ARG A 308 -0.80 -14.21 -7.18
CA ARG A 308 -1.12 -14.80 -5.86
C ARG A 308 -0.05 -14.49 -4.82
N SER A 309 1.23 -14.44 -5.21
CA SER A 309 2.34 -14.05 -4.31
C SER A 309 2.20 -12.60 -3.86
N ASN A 310 1.97 -11.69 -4.80
CA ASN A 310 1.75 -10.28 -4.51
C ASN A 310 0.51 -10.06 -3.63
N ASN A 311 -0.60 -10.70 -3.95
CA ASN A 311 -1.84 -10.57 -3.18
C ASN A 311 -1.71 -11.15 -1.78
N LEU A 312 -0.95 -12.25 -1.59
CA LEU A 312 -0.64 -12.80 -0.27
C LEU A 312 0.12 -11.79 0.60
N LEU A 313 1.17 -11.17 0.06
CA LEU A 313 1.92 -10.15 0.78
C LEU A 313 1.07 -8.90 1.05
N SER A 314 0.32 -8.43 0.06
CA SER A 314 -0.58 -7.28 0.20
C SER A 314 -1.62 -7.52 1.30
N MET A 315 -2.21 -8.72 1.37
CA MET A 315 -3.14 -9.10 2.44
C MET A 315 -2.48 -8.99 3.82
N ILE A 316 -1.27 -9.53 3.97
CA ILE A 316 -0.54 -9.49 5.24
C ILE A 316 -0.20 -8.04 5.63
N PHE A 317 0.29 -7.24 4.68
CA PHE A 317 0.75 -5.87 4.96
C PHE A 317 -0.40 -4.89 5.21
N SER A 318 -1.51 -5.03 4.50
CA SER A 318 -2.65 -4.10 4.61
C SER A 318 -3.37 -4.19 5.95
N LEU A 319 -3.30 -5.35 6.64
CA LEU A 319 -3.89 -5.50 7.96
C LEU A 319 -3.13 -4.75 9.06
N THR A 320 -1.85 -4.49 8.87
CA THR A 320 -1.01 -3.89 9.93
C THR A 320 -1.19 -2.38 10.06
N LEU A 321 -1.54 -1.66 8.99
CA LEU A 321 -1.82 -0.22 9.05
C LEU A 321 -3.00 0.12 10.00
N PRO A 322 -4.20 -0.47 9.82
CA PRO A 322 -5.33 -0.22 10.72
C PRO A 322 -5.07 -0.72 12.15
N LEU A 323 -4.34 -1.84 12.32
CA LEU A 323 -3.97 -2.34 13.64
C LEU A 323 -3.03 -1.37 14.36
N GLY A 324 -2.00 -0.88 13.66
CA GLY A 324 -1.09 0.12 14.21
C GLY A 324 -1.85 1.39 14.62
N MET A 325 -2.66 1.95 13.73
CA MET A 325 -3.49 3.11 14.04
C MET A 325 -4.39 2.88 15.26
N SER A 326 -5.08 1.75 15.34
CA SER A 326 -6.01 1.46 16.44
C SER A 326 -5.30 1.29 17.77
N VAL A 327 -4.23 0.49 17.82
CA VAL A 327 -3.48 0.20 19.06
C VAL A 327 -2.83 1.47 19.59
N PHE A 328 -2.13 2.21 18.73
CA PHE A 328 -1.43 3.41 19.17
C PHE A 328 -2.37 4.59 19.47
N SER A 329 -3.52 4.71 18.78
CA SER A 329 -4.55 5.69 19.15
C SER A 329 -5.12 5.38 20.53
N PHE A 330 -5.36 4.10 20.84
CA PHE A 330 -5.81 3.70 22.17
C PHE A 330 -4.77 4.01 23.26
N LEU A 331 -3.49 3.76 23.00
CA LEU A 331 -2.40 4.10 23.91
C LEU A 331 -2.28 5.63 24.09
N ALA A 332 -2.38 6.38 23.01
CA ALA A 332 -2.30 7.85 23.05
C ALA A 332 -3.45 8.48 23.86
N LEU A 333 -4.64 7.86 23.85
CA LEU A 333 -5.77 8.27 24.68
C LEU A 333 -5.50 8.09 26.18
N GLN A 334 -4.68 7.10 26.57
CA GLN A 334 -4.35 6.86 27.96
C GLN A 334 -3.22 7.78 28.43
N ASP A 335 -2.12 7.81 27.69
CA ASP A 335 -0.94 8.63 27.96
C ASP A 335 -0.10 8.78 26.67
N ILE A 336 0.03 10.01 26.20
CA ILE A 336 0.78 10.31 24.97
C ILE A 336 2.28 10.02 25.12
N ARG A 337 2.87 10.20 26.30
CA ARG A 337 4.28 9.90 26.57
C ARG A 337 4.52 8.38 26.58
N LEU A 338 3.65 7.62 27.25
CA LEU A 338 3.70 6.16 27.22
C LEU A 338 3.59 5.65 25.77
N CYS A 339 2.71 6.25 24.98
CA CYS A 339 2.52 5.90 23.58
C CYS A 339 3.83 6.06 22.79
N TRP A 340 4.55 7.17 22.92
CA TRP A 340 5.84 7.40 22.28
C TRP A 340 6.93 6.45 22.76
N TRP A 341 6.94 6.06 24.04
CA TRP A 341 7.87 5.05 24.56
C TRP A 341 7.60 3.68 23.96
N VAL A 342 6.34 3.27 23.85
CA VAL A 342 5.97 2.00 23.18
C VAL A 342 6.37 2.05 21.71
N PHE A 343 6.11 3.16 21.03
CA PHE A 343 6.52 3.38 19.63
C PHE A 343 8.05 3.23 19.48
N LEU A 344 8.84 3.84 20.37
CA LEU A 344 10.30 3.72 20.39
C LEU A 344 10.74 2.26 20.55
N VAL A 345 10.17 1.53 21.51
CA VAL A 345 10.52 0.12 21.75
C VAL A 345 10.20 -0.73 20.51
N VAL A 346 9.05 -0.53 19.89
CA VAL A 346 8.65 -1.25 18.67
C VAL A 346 9.60 -0.91 17.50
N SER A 347 10.01 0.36 17.35
CA SER A 347 10.99 0.78 16.33
C SER A 347 12.37 0.13 16.58
N VAL A 348 12.83 0.04 17.83
CA VAL A 348 14.09 -0.64 18.18
C VAL A 348 14.01 -2.14 17.85
N ILE A 349 12.86 -2.78 18.12
CA ILE A 349 12.65 -4.18 17.70
C ILE A 349 12.75 -4.30 16.18
N GLY A 350 12.17 -3.35 15.42
CA GLY A 350 12.29 -3.28 13.96
C GLY A 350 13.76 -3.22 13.51
N ILE A 351 14.58 -2.38 14.14
CA ILE A 351 16.03 -2.30 13.87
C ILE A 351 16.70 -3.66 14.14
N ILE A 352 16.46 -4.26 15.31
CA ILE A 352 17.07 -5.55 15.66
C ILE A 352 16.69 -6.65 14.65
N LEU A 353 15.44 -6.65 14.22
CA LEU A 353 14.96 -7.56 13.18
C LEU A 353 15.61 -7.27 11.81
N SER A 354 15.83 -6.00 11.47
CA SER A 354 16.42 -5.61 10.19
C SER A 354 17.93 -5.84 10.11
N LEU A 355 18.64 -5.87 11.25
CA LEU A 355 20.07 -6.09 11.28
C LEU A 355 20.42 -7.50 10.77
N GLU A 356 21.26 -7.54 9.76
CA GLU A 356 21.82 -8.76 9.20
C GLU A 356 22.72 -9.48 10.22
N LYS A 357 22.52 -10.78 10.39
CA LYS A 357 23.66 -11.64 10.75
C LYS A 357 24.54 -11.71 9.50
N ARG A 358 25.53 -10.83 9.36
CA ARG A 358 26.65 -11.06 8.44
C ARG A 358 27.32 -12.37 8.87
N SER A 359 26.87 -13.48 8.30
CA SER A 359 27.67 -14.69 8.26
C SER A 359 28.89 -14.36 7.40
N PHE A 360 30.03 -14.15 8.05
CA PHE A 360 31.33 -14.18 7.41
C PHE A 360 31.53 -15.58 6.81
N SER A 361 30.88 -15.88 5.71
CA SER A 361 31.28 -16.96 4.82
C SER A 361 32.45 -16.42 4.00
N GLY A 362 33.65 -16.63 4.52
CA GLY A 362 34.86 -16.41 3.77
C GLY A 362 34.86 -17.31 2.55
N LYS A 363 34.35 -16.84 1.44
CA LYS A 363 34.79 -17.37 0.14
C LYS A 363 36.07 -16.63 -0.20
N LYS A 364 37.19 -17.32 0.11
CA LYS A 364 38.47 -17.12 -0.58
C LYS A 364 38.22 -17.31 -2.08
N PHE A 365 38.71 -16.36 -2.85
CA PHE A 365 38.91 -16.44 -4.31
C PHE A 365 39.69 -17.66 -4.72
#